data_eaf1ab27ed67504315bfb98cdab85a81
#
_entry.id   eaf1ab27ed67504315bfb98cdab85a81
#
_cell.length_a   1.000
_cell.length_b   1.000
_cell.length_c   1.000
_cell.angle_alpha   90.00
_cell.angle_beta   90.00
_cell.angle_gamma   90.00
#
_symmetry.space_group_name_H-M   'P 1'
#
loop_
_entity.id
_entity.type
_entity.pdbx_description
1 polymer ?
#
loop_
_entity_poly.entity_id
_entity_poly.type
_entity_poly.pdbx_seq_one_letter_code
_entity_poly.pdbx_strand_id
1 'polypeptide(L)'
;RGGERAKDGSGPVVDIDDPKLSGYKLGEGKMGEGYNFAGIPQIGTFFFRTGPVSTAQVHTCSGAVVNSPSGTIVISAAHCWYGVNAQSIVFIPQFTLVHGRPQAPYGVWEMSGTKIYIDPRYGKGSGNGVAYDVAILTAAPNVANQTIQDVAGGLDMAIDSATQLSEVEIVGYPESDSSDHTYTTAYPRHCRNATTTYTEAGAKFFDIACTGMAAGISGGPWLVRDQSNSWKIVAITGGGQDGGGYTDDESVGVPMTANVSALIRKAERFEPGEGRDWSQARLMAAGDFGAVESSDDLVVTWLDGKSDLYLGSGNVKSPFMGVKRVWEDAASSLRMITTADLDGSGRDDLVTLSWDGSVHLIQDPGSGSRRRLHLNRNDPLTWVNARQIVGGDFSPDGDRKKDDLLVVWADGTTSVYLHVSKHGLSKDHRWPIGGLAGLKGSAGGKDGPLAGGVKGPITAGNFGGGSLTDVMVVGRGKDGRTRAWLITDDPPKGGLPVYRITEYDLEAAGIDPADVVATAAGNFDD
;
A
#
# COMPACT_ATOMS: atom_id res chain seq x y z
N ARG A 1 23.12 42.70 17.90
CA ARG A 1 22.87 43.59 16.73
C ARG A 1 21.78 42.87 15.94
N GLY A 2 20.53 43.36 16.06
CA GLY A 2 19.41 42.84 15.33
C GLY A 2 19.62 43.07 13.83
N GLY A 3 19.63 41.97 13.08
CA GLY A 3 19.45 42.03 11.64
C GLY A 3 18.03 42.51 11.34
N GLU A 4 17.90 43.56 10.53
CA GLU A 4 16.59 43.99 10.04
C GLU A 4 15.89 42.82 9.37
N ARG A 5 14.70 42.47 9.84
CA ARG A 5 13.81 41.48 9.19
C ARG A 5 13.40 42.06 7.84
N ALA A 6 13.63 41.32 6.78
CA ALA A 6 13.16 41.72 5.46
C ALA A 6 11.62 41.67 5.43
N LYS A 7 11.00 42.76 5.01
CA LYS A 7 9.53 42.99 5.01
C LYS A 7 8.73 42.15 4.00
N ASP A 8 9.39 41.26 3.26
CA ASP A 8 8.80 40.47 2.17
C ASP A 8 8.85 38.94 2.39
N GLY A 9 9.10 38.51 3.62
CA GLY A 9 9.27 37.07 3.92
C GLY A 9 10.57 36.48 3.39
N SER A 10 11.48 37.29 2.84
CA SER A 10 12.79 36.89 2.32
C SER A 10 13.88 36.87 3.41
N GLY A 11 13.53 36.36 4.61
CA GLY A 11 14.54 36.09 5.64
C GLY A 11 15.58 35.09 5.14
N PRO A 12 16.78 35.04 5.76
CA PRO A 12 17.80 34.09 5.35
C PRO A 12 17.27 32.66 5.40
N VAL A 13 17.48 31.92 4.31
CA VAL A 13 17.22 30.48 4.26
C VAL A 13 18.32 29.77 5.03
N VAL A 14 17.98 29.09 6.13
CA VAL A 14 18.92 28.37 6.98
C VAL A 14 18.62 26.88 6.86
N ASP A 15 19.65 26.08 6.57
CA ASP A 15 19.50 24.64 6.45
C ASP A 15 19.10 24.03 7.80
N ILE A 16 18.17 23.08 7.80
CA ILE A 16 17.74 22.34 8.98
C ILE A 16 18.90 21.56 9.67
N ASP A 17 19.94 21.25 8.90
CA ASP A 17 21.17 20.60 9.40
C ASP A 17 22.29 21.59 9.75
N ASP A 18 22.04 22.90 9.76
CA ASP A 18 23.05 23.88 10.16
C ASP A 18 23.47 23.64 11.63
N PRO A 19 24.76 23.34 11.88
CA PRO A 19 25.27 23.06 13.22
C PRO A 19 25.11 24.24 14.19
N LYS A 20 24.90 25.46 13.70
CA LYS A 20 24.63 26.64 14.53
C LYS A 20 23.26 26.60 15.21
N LEU A 21 22.35 25.74 14.73
CA LEU A 21 21.03 25.53 15.33
C LEU A 21 21.09 24.63 16.58
N SER A 22 22.19 23.96 16.83
CA SER A 22 22.39 23.12 18.01
C SER A 22 22.90 23.95 19.19
N GLY A 23 22.09 24.19 20.21
CA GLY A 23 22.56 25.00 21.34
C GLY A 23 21.61 25.14 22.52
N TYR A 24 20.41 24.61 22.40
CA TYR A 24 19.41 24.73 23.46
C TYR A 24 19.40 23.46 24.33
N LYS A 25 19.55 23.65 25.65
CA LYS A 25 19.51 22.52 26.61
C LYS A 25 18.17 22.48 27.30
N LEU A 26 17.73 21.27 27.61
CA LEU A 26 16.52 21.05 28.38
C LEU A 26 16.54 21.88 29.68
N GLY A 27 15.50 22.67 29.93
CA GLY A 27 15.35 23.49 31.14
C GLY A 27 16.01 24.87 31.10
N GLU A 28 16.67 25.29 30.00
CA GLU A 28 17.25 26.63 29.91
C GLU A 28 16.21 27.74 29.63
N GLY A 29 14.97 27.38 29.22
CA GLY A 29 13.88 28.34 29.00
C GLY A 29 14.18 29.38 27.91
N LYS A 30 15.07 29.10 26.98
CA LYS A 30 15.41 30.01 25.89
C LYS A 30 14.43 29.84 24.73
N MET A 31 14.14 30.98 24.09
CA MET A 31 13.36 31.03 22.85
C MET A 31 14.20 30.52 21.68
N GLY A 32 13.68 29.53 20.95
CA GLY A 32 14.24 29.12 19.67
C GLY A 32 13.94 30.16 18.59
N GLU A 33 14.83 30.34 17.66
CA GLU A 33 14.59 31.21 16.50
C GLU A 33 14.10 30.40 15.32
N GLY A 34 12.96 30.80 14.72
CA GLY A 34 12.42 30.19 13.52
C GLY A 34 13.03 30.76 12.25
N TYR A 35 13.39 29.89 11.33
CA TYR A 35 14.02 30.22 10.05
C TYR A 35 13.24 29.69 8.87
N ASN A 36 13.25 30.43 7.76
CA ASN A 36 12.85 29.89 6.48
C ASN A 36 13.91 28.91 5.97
N PHE A 37 13.50 27.86 5.25
CA PHE A 37 14.43 26.92 4.64
C PHE A 37 13.86 26.34 3.33
N ALA A 38 14.65 25.54 2.63
CA ALA A 38 14.24 24.96 1.35
C ALA A 38 13.21 23.84 1.49
N GLY A 39 12.91 23.40 2.72
CA GLY A 39 12.01 22.29 2.99
C GLY A 39 12.70 20.93 2.88
N ILE A 40 12.00 19.89 3.29
CA ILE A 40 12.38 18.50 3.07
C ILE A 40 11.28 17.77 2.29
N PRO A 41 11.65 16.77 1.47
CA PRO A 41 10.71 16.14 0.53
C PRO A 41 9.42 15.61 1.16
N GLN A 42 9.51 15.08 2.38
CA GLN A 42 8.39 14.43 3.06
C GLN A 42 7.39 15.41 3.69
N ILE A 43 7.73 16.71 3.81
CA ILE A 43 6.89 17.71 4.48
C ILE A 43 6.36 18.70 3.45
N GLY A 44 5.06 19.01 3.55
CA GLY A 44 4.39 19.87 2.59
C GLY A 44 3.24 20.66 3.17
N THR A 45 2.56 21.34 2.30
CA THR A 45 1.36 22.11 2.61
C THR A 45 0.16 21.57 1.86
N PHE A 46 -0.98 21.58 2.53
CA PHE A 46 -2.28 21.37 1.90
C PHE A 46 -2.82 22.68 1.37
N PHE A 47 -3.50 22.62 0.23
CA PHE A 47 -4.40 23.65 -0.25
C PHE A 47 -5.77 23.02 -0.47
N PHE A 48 -6.80 23.65 0.07
CA PHE A 48 -8.17 23.20 -0.10
C PHE A 48 -9.14 24.38 -0.15
N ARG A 49 -10.29 24.16 -0.73
CA ARG A 49 -11.33 25.18 -0.86
C ARG A 49 -12.51 24.87 0.05
N THR A 50 -13.17 25.92 0.52
CA THR A 50 -14.47 25.85 1.16
C THR A 50 -15.46 26.79 0.46
N GLY A 51 -16.75 26.43 0.47
CA GLY A 51 -17.82 27.20 -0.16
C GLY A 51 -17.99 26.97 -1.67
N PRO A 52 -18.98 27.62 -2.28
CA PRO A 52 -19.26 27.53 -3.72
C PRO A 52 -18.09 28.07 -4.56
N VAL A 53 -17.89 27.56 -5.77
CA VAL A 53 -16.77 27.92 -6.65
C VAL A 53 -16.67 29.45 -6.89
N SER A 54 -17.81 30.16 -6.95
CA SER A 54 -17.85 31.61 -7.18
C SER A 54 -17.38 32.46 -6.00
N THR A 55 -17.38 31.92 -4.78
CA THR A 55 -17.01 32.59 -3.53
C THR A 55 -16.06 31.74 -2.69
N ALA A 56 -15.35 30.81 -3.31
CA ALA A 56 -14.49 29.87 -2.62
C ALA A 56 -13.36 30.58 -1.90
N GLN A 57 -13.16 30.19 -0.64
CA GLN A 57 -11.97 30.57 0.14
C GLN A 57 -10.96 29.45 0.03
N VAL A 58 -9.68 29.81 -0.09
CA VAL A 58 -8.57 28.87 -0.07
C VAL A 58 -7.98 28.86 1.34
N HIS A 59 -7.77 27.67 1.86
CA HIS A 59 -7.19 27.44 3.18
C HIS A 59 -5.94 26.59 3.03
N THR A 60 -5.04 26.70 4.01
CA THR A 60 -3.82 25.92 4.08
C THR A 60 -3.69 25.24 5.44
N CYS A 61 -3.01 24.11 5.46
CA CYS A 61 -2.51 23.42 6.64
C CYS A 61 -1.23 22.68 6.26
N SER A 62 -0.36 22.45 7.22
CA SER A 62 0.85 21.65 7.02
C SER A 62 0.60 20.15 7.18
N GLY A 63 1.50 19.34 6.67
CA GLY A 63 1.46 17.90 6.84
C GLY A 63 2.75 17.21 6.47
N ALA A 64 2.80 15.90 6.70
CA ALA A 64 3.94 15.07 6.36
C ALA A 64 3.52 13.71 5.78
N VAL A 65 4.29 13.22 4.81
CA VAL A 65 4.18 11.85 4.30
C VAL A 65 4.72 10.90 5.34
N VAL A 66 3.95 9.88 5.71
CA VAL A 66 4.31 8.87 6.70
C VAL A 66 4.65 7.57 5.99
N ASN A 67 5.71 6.89 6.45
CA ASN A 67 6.01 5.53 5.99
C ASN A 67 4.83 4.60 6.28
N SER A 68 4.33 3.98 5.24
CA SER A 68 3.13 3.16 5.32
C SER A 68 3.11 2.10 4.21
N PRO A 69 2.48 0.94 4.42
CA PRO A 69 2.37 -0.10 3.41
C PRO A 69 1.73 0.37 2.10
N SER A 70 0.71 1.23 2.16
CA SER A 70 0.08 1.78 0.95
C SER A 70 0.93 2.83 0.24
N GLY A 71 1.88 3.46 0.94
CA GLY A 71 2.66 4.57 0.43
C GLY A 71 1.85 5.85 0.17
N THR A 72 0.60 5.94 0.65
CA THR A 72 -0.33 7.03 0.32
C THR A 72 -0.64 7.96 1.50
N ILE A 73 -0.13 7.67 2.68
CA ILE A 73 -0.54 8.33 3.92
C ILE A 73 0.14 9.69 4.10
N VAL A 74 -0.69 10.69 4.37
CA VAL A 74 -0.25 12.03 4.81
C VAL A 74 -0.95 12.35 6.13
N ILE A 75 -0.16 12.73 7.15
CA ILE A 75 -0.64 13.15 8.47
C ILE A 75 -0.80 14.67 8.53
N SER A 76 -1.83 15.13 9.24
CA SER A 76 -2.12 16.55 9.52
C SER A 76 -2.92 16.68 10.82
N ALA A 77 -3.30 17.89 11.22
CA ALA A 77 -4.16 18.12 12.38
C ALA A 77 -5.64 17.93 12.06
N ALA A 78 -6.42 17.41 13.00
CA ALA A 78 -7.86 17.20 12.81
C ALA A 78 -8.64 18.51 12.71
N HIS A 79 -8.24 19.56 13.43
CA HIS A 79 -8.93 20.85 13.41
C HIS A 79 -8.94 21.50 12.00
N CYS A 80 -7.99 21.16 11.14
CA CYS A 80 -7.99 21.61 9.74
C CYS A 80 -9.20 21.08 8.94
N TRP A 81 -9.75 19.94 9.34
CA TRP A 81 -10.70 19.15 8.53
C TRP A 81 -12.04 18.93 9.20
N TYR A 82 -12.06 18.90 10.54
CA TYR A 82 -13.26 18.56 11.30
C TYR A 82 -14.35 19.62 11.16
N GLY A 83 -15.51 19.18 10.67
CA GLY A 83 -16.63 20.11 10.42
C GLY A 83 -16.46 21.01 9.19
N VAL A 84 -15.35 20.87 8.47
CA VAL A 84 -15.04 21.65 7.26
C VAL A 84 -15.50 20.90 6.02
N ASN A 85 -16.33 21.54 5.19
CA ASN A 85 -16.68 21.00 3.87
C ASN A 85 -15.57 21.32 2.87
N ALA A 86 -14.42 20.67 3.03
CA ALA A 86 -13.26 20.87 2.18
C ALA A 86 -13.47 20.25 0.80
N GLN A 87 -13.10 20.99 -0.24
CA GLN A 87 -13.20 20.58 -1.64
C GLN A 87 -11.87 20.80 -2.36
N SER A 88 -11.59 19.97 -3.37
CA SER A 88 -10.38 20.07 -4.18
C SER A 88 -9.11 20.11 -3.32
N ILE A 89 -8.96 19.11 -2.45
CA ILE A 89 -7.83 19.04 -1.52
C ILE A 89 -6.62 18.55 -2.29
N VAL A 90 -5.53 19.32 -2.25
CA VAL A 90 -4.23 18.90 -2.77
C VAL A 90 -3.17 19.04 -1.70
N PHE A 91 -2.17 18.16 -1.74
CA PHE A 91 -0.97 18.23 -0.92
C PHE A 91 0.24 18.41 -1.83
N ILE A 92 1.13 19.35 -1.46
CA ILE A 92 2.33 19.65 -2.24
C ILE A 92 3.56 19.50 -1.34
N PRO A 93 4.29 18.36 -1.48
CA PRO A 93 5.53 18.12 -0.77
C PRO A 93 6.60 19.16 -1.16
N GLN A 94 7.34 19.64 -0.19
CA GLN A 94 8.41 20.63 -0.33
C GLN A 94 8.01 21.87 -1.17
N PHE A 95 6.77 22.34 -0.96
CA PHE A 95 6.27 23.53 -1.64
C PHE A 95 7.11 24.75 -1.34
N THR A 96 7.42 25.58 -2.36
CA THR A 96 8.03 26.89 -2.21
C THR A 96 7.51 27.86 -3.27
N LEU A 97 7.64 29.17 -3.01
CA LEU A 97 7.43 30.22 -4.01
C LEU A 97 8.76 30.86 -4.38
N VAL A 98 9.26 30.60 -5.57
CA VAL A 98 10.48 31.22 -6.08
C VAL A 98 10.10 32.35 -7.04
N HIS A 99 10.44 33.60 -6.69
CA HIS A 99 10.03 34.79 -7.45
C HIS A 99 8.51 34.84 -7.73
N GLY A 100 7.69 34.47 -6.72
CA GLY A 100 6.23 34.43 -6.84
C GLY A 100 5.68 33.30 -7.69
N ARG A 101 6.50 32.34 -8.11
CA ARG A 101 6.09 31.16 -8.88
C ARG A 101 6.07 29.92 -8.00
N PRO A 102 4.95 29.18 -7.93
CA PRO A 102 4.86 27.93 -7.20
C PRO A 102 5.87 26.90 -7.72
N GLN A 103 6.57 26.26 -6.78
CA GLN A 103 7.44 25.11 -7.04
C GLN A 103 6.85 23.89 -6.36
N ALA A 104 6.76 22.78 -7.09
CA ALA A 104 6.27 21.49 -6.62
C ALA A 104 7.25 20.39 -7.07
N PRO A 105 8.46 20.34 -6.49
CA PRO A 105 9.51 19.44 -6.98
C PRO A 105 9.14 17.96 -6.88
N TYR A 106 8.24 17.60 -5.96
CA TYR A 106 7.72 16.25 -5.76
C TYR A 106 6.26 16.09 -6.22
N GLY A 107 5.78 17.01 -7.06
CA GLY A 107 4.44 16.95 -7.65
C GLY A 107 3.34 17.59 -6.79
N VAL A 108 2.14 17.61 -7.38
CA VAL A 108 0.89 18.03 -6.73
C VAL A 108 0.04 16.78 -6.59
N TRP A 109 -0.37 16.48 -5.36
CA TRP A 109 -1.07 15.24 -5.04
C TRP A 109 -2.51 15.51 -4.68
N GLU A 110 -3.44 14.97 -5.45
CA GLU A 110 -4.86 15.01 -5.08
C GLU A 110 -5.09 14.10 -3.86
N MET A 111 -5.78 14.65 -2.87
CA MET A 111 -6.18 13.89 -1.69
C MET A 111 -7.57 13.33 -1.91
N SER A 112 -7.79 12.09 -1.46
CA SER A 112 -9.13 11.49 -1.47
C SER A 112 -10.07 12.32 -0.59
N GLY A 113 -10.87 13.17 -1.19
CA GLY A 113 -11.76 14.11 -0.48
C GLY A 113 -12.91 13.45 0.28
N THR A 114 -13.15 12.15 0.08
CA THR A 114 -14.24 11.41 0.74
C THR A 114 -13.81 10.71 2.02
N LYS A 115 -12.49 10.58 2.29
CA LYS A 115 -11.98 9.82 3.45
C LYS A 115 -10.86 10.59 4.15
N ILE A 116 -11.25 11.44 5.10
CA ILE A 116 -10.36 12.04 6.09
C ILE A 116 -10.60 11.29 7.39
N TYR A 117 -9.57 10.59 7.87
CA TYR A 117 -9.68 9.77 9.07
C TYR A 117 -9.31 10.59 10.29
N ILE A 118 -10.30 10.85 11.14
CA ILE A 118 -10.18 11.58 12.41
C ILE A 118 -10.72 10.68 13.51
N ASP A 119 -10.07 10.68 14.68
CA ASP A 119 -10.58 9.95 15.83
C ASP A 119 -11.95 10.53 16.25
N PRO A 120 -12.99 9.70 16.40
CA PRO A 120 -14.33 10.19 16.78
C PRO A 120 -14.37 10.93 18.11
N ARG A 121 -13.36 10.75 18.97
CA ARG A 121 -13.23 11.44 20.24
C ARG A 121 -12.86 12.91 20.09
N TYR A 122 -12.24 13.30 18.99
CA TYR A 122 -11.89 14.70 18.72
C TYR A 122 -13.12 15.62 18.79
N GLY A 123 -14.25 15.23 18.21
CA GLY A 123 -15.47 16.04 18.12
C GLY A 123 -16.50 15.84 19.23
N LYS A 124 -16.25 15.02 20.25
CA LYS A 124 -17.23 14.64 21.29
C LYS A 124 -17.20 15.51 22.54
N GLY A 125 -16.69 16.71 22.49
CA GLY A 125 -16.80 17.60 23.62
C GLY A 125 -15.57 18.44 23.87
N SER A 126 -15.80 19.54 24.57
CA SER A 126 -14.76 20.44 25.06
C SER A 126 -13.82 19.71 26.02
N GLY A 127 -12.54 19.98 25.91
CA GLY A 127 -11.52 19.59 26.85
C GLY A 127 -10.79 18.30 26.49
N ASN A 128 -11.43 17.14 26.55
CA ASN A 128 -10.74 15.85 26.33
C ASN A 128 -10.50 15.51 24.84
N GLY A 129 -11.21 16.15 23.92
CA GLY A 129 -11.09 15.92 22.48
C GLY A 129 -9.79 16.40 21.87
N VAL A 130 -9.17 17.42 22.43
CA VAL A 130 -7.94 18.07 21.92
C VAL A 130 -6.76 17.10 21.83
N ALA A 131 -6.72 16.06 22.66
CA ALA A 131 -5.69 15.02 22.61
C ALA A 131 -5.74 14.14 21.34
N TYR A 132 -6.81 14.23 20.57
CA TYR A 132 -7.05 13.46 19.34
C TYR A 132 -7.01 14.35 18.09
N ASP A 133 -6.37 15.50 18.15
CA ASP A 133 -6.25 16.46 17.05
C ASP A 133 -5.27 15.98 15.98
N VAL A 134 -5.54 14.80 15.43
CA VAL A 134 -4.78 14.19 14.33
C VAL A 134 -5.73 13.76 13.23
N ALA A 135 -5.40 14.08 12.00
CA ALA A 135 -6.07 13.61 10.79
C ALA A 135 -5.11 12.83 9.90
N ILE A 136 -5.62 11.75 9.32
CA ILE A 136 -4.93 10.98 8.30
C ILE A 136 -5.68 11.15 6.97
N LEU A 137 -4.96 11.54 5.94
CA LEU A 137 -5.46 11.68 4.58
C LEU A 137 -4.72 10.70 3.67
N THR A 138 -5.36 10.32 2.57
CA THR A 138 -4.76 9.43 1.57
C THR A 138 -4.61 10.15 0.24
N ALA A 139 -3.40 10.10 -0.33
CA ALA A 139 -3.10 10.67 -1.63
C ALA A 139 -3.48 9.70 -2.76
N ALA A 140 -4.07 10.20 -3.83
CA ALA A 140 -4.22 9.43 -5.06
C ALA A 140 -2.86 9.20 -5.72
N PRO A 141 -2.63 8.07 -6.42
CA PRO A 141 -1.42 7.87 -7.21
C PRO A 141 -1.30 8.93 -8.31
N ASN A 142 -0.08 9.26 -8.70
CA ASN A 142 0.18 10.15 -9.83
C ASN A 142 -0.11 9.45 -11.19
N VAL A 143 0.00 10.20 -12.28
CA VAL A 143 -0.24 9.67 -13.65
C VAL A 143 0.72 8.54 -14.05
N ALA A 144 1.86 8.41 -13.38
CA ALA A 144 2.78 7.29 -13.56
C ALA A 144 2.48 6.12 -12.61
N ASN A 145 1.35 6.19 -11.89
CA ASN A 145 0.91 5.22 -10.90
C ASN A 145 1.91 5.01 -9.74
N GLN A 146 2.66 6.04 -9.39
CA GLN A 146 3.54 6.08 -8.22
C GLN A 146 2.78 6.63 -7.03
N THR A 147 3.08 6.14 -5.84
CA THR A 147 2.55 6.69 -4.59
C THR A 147 3.33 7.94 -4.18
N ILE A 148 2.76 8.74 -3.30
CA ILE A 148 3.45 9.92 -2.78
C ILE A 148 4.74 9.55 -2.05
N GLN A 149 4.76 8.40 -1.36
CA GLN A 149 5.95 7.88 -0.68
C GLN A 149 7.02 7.42 -1.67
N ASP A 150 6.65 6.84 -2.82
CA ASP A 150 7.62 6.48 -3.88
C ASP A 150 8.38 7.69 -4.41
N VAL A 151 7.74 8.87 -4.41
CA VAL A 151 8.30 10.10 -5.02
C VAL A 151 8.96 10.99 -3.98
N ALA A 152 8.31 11.22 -2.83
CA ALA A 152 8.78 12.15 -1.80
C ALA A 152 9.50 11.45 -0.63
N GLY A 153 9.40 10.11 -0.54
CA GLY A 153 9.78 9.37 0.66
C GLY A 153 8.74 9.53 1.78
N GLY A 154 8.93 8.82 2.89
CA GLY A 154 8.09 8.91 4.06
C GLY A 154 8.91 9.04 5.35
N LEU A 155 8.29 9.53 6.41
CA LEU A 155 8.87 9.65 7.75
C LEU A 155 8.30 8.56 8.65
N ASP A 156 9.15 7.95 9.47
CA ASP A 156 8.71 7.08 10.55
C ASP A 156 8.16 7.90 11.72
N MET A 157 7.38 7.24 12.57
CA MET A 157 6.87 7.82 13.80
C MET A 157 7.60 7.24 15.02
N ALA A 158 7.92 8.08 15.99
CA ALA A 158 8.36 7.67 17.32
C ALA A 158 7.17 7.71 18.28
N ILE A 159 6.59 6.52 18.51
CA ILE A 159 5.36 6.36 19.28
C ILE A 159 5.64 6.45 20.78
N ASP A 160 4.72 7.09 21.53
CA ASP A 160 4.74 7.23 23.00
C ASP A 160 6.05 7.83 23.55
N SER A 161 6.64 8.78 22.81
CA SER A 161 7.81 9.51 23.24
C SER A 161 7.52 10.38 24.46
N ALA A 162 8.52 10.57 25.33
CA ALA A 162 8.43 11.55 26.41
C ALA A 162 8.23 12.96 25.84
N THR A 163 7.41 13.78 26.48
CA THR A 163 7.12 15.16 26.04
C THR A 163 8.24 16.16 26.39
N GLN A 164 9.23 15.76 27.15
CA GLN A 164 10.42 16.54 27.50
C GLN A 164 11.63 15.99 26.76
N LEU A 165 12.03 16.66 25.71
CA LEU A 165 13.16 16.29 24.86
C LEU A 165 14.12 17.48 24.75
N SER A 166 15.42 17.19 24.68
CA SER A 166 16.47 18.20 24.60
C SER A 166 16.54 18.90 23.24
N GLU A 167 16.10 18.24 22.19
CA GLU A 167 16.21 18.73 20.83
C GLU A 167 15.06 18.21 19.98
N VAL A 168 14.18 19.13 19.56
CA VAL A 168 13.07 18.85 18.65
C VAL A 168 13.07 19.90 17.57
N GLU A 169 12.87 19.49 16.33
CA GLU A 169 12.73 20.36 15.17
C GLU A 169 11.24 20.45 14.80
N ILE A 170 10.63 21.63 14.99
CA ILE A 170 9.27 21.88 14.50
C ILE A 170 9.34 22.42 13.07
N VAL A 171 8.49 21.88 12.18
CA VAL A 171 8.45 22.27 10.76
C VAL A 171 7.00 22.52 10.34
N GLY A 172 6.77 23.59 9.58
CA GLY A 172 5.46 23.90 9.02
C GLY A 172 5.47 25.01 7.99
N TYR A 173 4.30 25.29 7.44
CA TYR A 173 4.05 26.32 6.42
C TYR A 173 3.14 27.41 7.02
N PRO A 174 3.70 28.49 7.59
CA PRO A 174 2.88 29.53 8.17
C PRO A 174 2.12 30.30 7.08
N GLU A 175 0.86 30.63 7.36
CA GLU A 175 0.09 31.57 6.55
C GLU A 175 0.68 33.00 6.66
N SER A 176 0.51 33.80 5.62
CA SER A 176 0.79 35.24 5.72
C SER A 176 -0.28 35.89 6.59
N ASP A 177 0.08 36.44 7.74
CA ASP A 177 -0.80 37.41 8.41
C ASP A 177 -0.92 38.66 7.53
N SER A 178 -2.17 38.97 7.18
CA SER A 178 -2.49 40.16 6.39
C SER A 178 -2.12 41.49 7.08
N SER A 179 -1.86 41.46 8.39
CA SER A 179 -1.52 42.66 9.18
C SER A 179 -0.04 42.95 9.26
N ASP A 180 0.86 41.98 9.17
CA ASP A 180 2.30 42.20 9.36
C ASP A 180 3.20 41.74 8.20
N HIS A 181 2.69 40.96 7.22
CA HIS A 181 3.43 40.45 6.04
C HIS A 181 4.77 39.78 6.33
N THR A 182 5.01 39.35 7.58
CA THR A 182 6.30 38.83 8.02
C THR A 182 6.48 37.36 7.68
N TYR A 183 5.38 36.63 7.46
CA TYR A 183 5.39 35.21 7.13
C TYR A 183 4.58 35.01 5.86
N THR A 184 5.19 34.45 4.84
CA THR A 184 4.49 34.07 3.62
C THR A 184 4.53 32.56 3.47
N THR A 185 3.48 31.98 2.90
CA THR A 185 3.49 30.58 2.42
C THR A 185 4.60 30.31 1.40
N ALA A 186 5.49 31.29 1.17
CA ALA A 186 6.57 31.20 0.20
C ALA A 186 7.59 30.10 0.53
N TYR A 187 7.87 29.91 1.81
CA TYR A 187 8.83 28.92 2.29
C TYR A 187 8.32 28.23 3.55
N PRO A 188 8.63 26.94 3.74
CA PRO A 188 8.46 26.33 5.04
C PRO A 188 9.38 26.99 6.06
N ARG A 189 8.95 26.96 7.31
CA ARG A 189 9.74 27.39 8.46
C ARG A 189 10.10 26.18 9.31
N HIS A 190 11.24 26.28 9.95
CA HIS A 190 11.66 25.33 10.97
C HIS A 190 12.23 26.07 12.17
N CYS A 191 12.18 25.42 13.33
CA CYS A 191 12.81 25.90 14.55
C CYS A 191 13.23 24.72 15.41
N ARG A 192 14.42 24.80 15.99
CA ARG A 192 14.97 23.82 16.89
C ARG A 192 15.02 24.33 18.32
N ASN A 193 14.43 23.56 19.25
CA ASN A 193 14.51 23.87 20.67
C ASN A 193 14.26 22.62 21.53
N ALA A 194 14.50 22.75 22.84
CA ALA A 194 14.03 21.78 23.82
C ALA A 194 12.51 21.92 24.03
N THR A 195 11.86 20.81 24.38
CA THR A 195 10.42 20.81 24.65
C THR A 195 10.13 20.69 26.14
N THR A 196 8.99 21.23 26.55
CA THR A 196 8.37 21.05 27.86
C THR A 196 7.07 20.29 27.73
N THR A 197 6.39 20.04 28.88
CA THR A 197 5.09 19.38 28.90
C THR A 197 4.01 20.42 29.14
N TYR A 198 3.14 20.61 28.19
CA TYR A 198 1.85 21.28 28.37
C TYR A 198 0.78 20.27 28.78
N THR A 199 -0.13 20.68 29.67
CA THR A 199 -1.22 19.79 30.10
C THR A 199 -2.55 20.52 29.98
N GLU A 200 -3.47 19.94 29.24
CA GLU A 200 -4.84 20.43 29.08
C GLU A 200 -5.83 19.28 29.17
N ALA A 201 -6.90 19.47 29.92
CA ALA A 201 -7.96 18.46 30.10
C ALA A 201 -7.46 17.07 30.51
N GLY A 202 -6.34 16.99 31.25
CA GLY A 202 -5.72 15.75 31.70
C GLY A 202 -4.83 15.07 30.65
N ALA A 203 -4.75 15.60 29.44
CA ALA A 203 -3.83 15.13 28.39
C ALA A 203 -2.51 15.89 28.43
N LYS A 204 -1.42 15.22 28.05
CA LYS A 204 -0.08 15.79 27.95
C LYS A 204 0.28 16.03 26.50
N PHE A 205 0.83 17.19 26.23
CA PHE A 205 1.29 17.63 24.92
C PHE A 205 2.75 18.02 24.99
N PHE A 206 3.41 18.04 23.85
CA PHE A 206 4.65 18.76 23.70
C PHE A 206 4.37 20.26 23.68
N ASP A 207 5.31 21.03 24.22
CA ASP A 207 5.29 22.48 24.20
C ASP A 207 6.69 22.98 23.87
N ILE A 208 6.79 23.90 22.89
CA ILE A 208 8.05 24.42 22.37
C ILE A 208 7.97 25.94 22.19
N ALA A 209 8.97 26.64 22.71
CA ALA A 209 9.14 28.07 22.52
C ALA A 209 9.97 28.35 21.27
N CYS A 210 9.31 28.80 20.19
CA CYS A 210 9.92 29.03 18.87
C CYS A 210 9.30 30.23 18.20
N THR A 211 10.13 31.20 17.76
CA THR A 211 9.60 32.42 17.11
C THR A 211 9.05 32.14 15.72
N GLY A 212 7.95 32.82 15.39
CA GLY A 212 7.41 32.88 14.02
C GLY A 212 6.81 31.59 13.50
N MET A 213 6.32 30.76 14.40
CA MET A 213 5.57 29.56 14.07
C MET A 213 4.07 29.88 14.08
N ALA A 214 3.66 30.74 13.14
CA ALA A 214 2.32 31.31 13.03
C ALA A 214 1.27 30.33 12.50
N ALA A 215 0.00 30.78 12.43
CA ALA A 215 -1.10 30.03 11.83
C ALA A 215 -0.70 29.43 10.46
N GLY A 216 -1.25 28.25 10.11
CA GLY A 216 -0.88 27.51 8.91
C GLY A 216 0.16 26.40 9.16
N ILE A 217 0.97 26.49 10.24
CA ILE A 217 1.84 25.36 10.63
C ILE A 217 1.07 24.18 11.20
N SER A 218 -0.23 24.33 11.47
CA SER A 218 -1.14 23.29 11.93
C SER A 218 -0.97 21.99 11.14
N GLY A 219 -0.76 20.87 11.85
CA GLY A 219 -0.48 19.56 11.25
C GLY A 219 0.97 19.35 10.80
N GLY A 220 1.82 20.38 10.90
CA GLY A 220 3.25 20.26 10.65
C GLY A 220 3.95 19.35 11.66
N PRO A 221 4.91 18.52 11.23
CA PRO A 221 5.55 17.53 12.10
C PRO A 221 6.59 18.16 13.03
N TRP A 222 6.74 17.54 14.20
CA TRP A 222 7.83 17.74 15.15
C TRP A 222 8.77 16.56 15.06
N LEU A 223 10.03 16.81 14.81
CA LEU A 223 11.00 15.80 14.39
C LEU A 223 12.10 15.63 15.43
N VAL A 224 12.53 14.39 15.58
CA VAL A 224 13.75 14.02 16.31
C VAL A 224 14.64 13.17 15.42
N ARG A 225 15.93 13.18 15.70
CA ARG A 225 16.88 12.24 15.08
C ARG A 225 16.94 10.94 15.90
N ASP A 226 16.88 9.81 15.21
CA ASP A 226 17.14 8.52 15.82
C ASP A 226 18.65 8.20 15.84
N GLN A 227 19.01 7.01 16.34
CA GLN A 227 20.41 6.57 16.41
C GLN A 227 21.08 6.43 15.04
N SER A 228 20.32 6.26 13.98
CA SER A 228 20.82 6.22 12.60
C SER A 228 20.88 7.60 11.94
N ASN A 229 20.63 8.66 12.70
CA ASN A 229 20.52 10.04 12.23
C ASN A 229 19.35 10.28 11.26
N SER A 230 18.33 9.43 11.30
CA SER A 230 17.10 9.56 10.48
C SER A 230 16.05 10.34 11.24
N TRP A 231 15.29 11.18 10.51
CA TRP A 231 14.18 11.93 11.09
C TRP A 231 12.98 11.04 11.41
N LYS A 232 12.40 11.25 12.60
CA LYS A 232 11.14 10.61 13.04
C LYS A 232 10.17 11.65 13.60
N ILE A 233 8.90 11.47 13.34
CA ILE A 233 7.82 12.32 13.85
C ILE A 233 7.51 11.90 15.29
N VAL A 234 7.64 12.82 16.26
CA VAL A 234 7.22 12.61 17.67
C VAL A 234 5.88 13.27 17.97
N ALA A 235 5.53 14.35 17.25
CA ALA A 235 4.28 15.08 17.40
C ALA A 235 3.92 15.77 16.08
N ILE A 236 2.70 16.32 16.02
CA ILE A 236 2.30 17.31 15.01
C ILE A 236 1.77 18.55 15.72
N THR A 237 1.90 19.72 15.11
CA THR A 237 1.31 20.96 15.62
C THR A 237 -0.21 20.84 15.68
N GLY A 238 -0.79 20.96 16.86
CA GLY A 238 -2.22 20.79 17.10
C GLY A 238 -2.52 20.49 18.57
N GLY A 239 -3.80 20.23 18.88
CA GLY A 239 -4.25 19.87 20.22
C GLY A 239 -4.59 21.05 21.09
N GLY A 240 -3.92 21.18 22.23
CA GLY A 240 -4.18 22.25 23.20
C GLY A 240 -4.01 23.65 22.65
N GLN A 241 -4.43 24.66 23.42
CA GLN A 241 -4.33 26.06 23.04
C GLN A 241 -4.97 26.37 21.66
N ASP A 242 -6.26 25.97 21.50
CA ASP A 242 -7.04 26.19 20.28
C ASP A 242 -6.41 25.64 18.98
N GLY A 243 -5.69 24.51 19.08
CA GLY A 243 -5.17 23.81 17.90
C GLY A 243 -3.69 24.00 17.62
N GLY A 244 -2.90 24.42 18.62
CA GLY A 244 -1.45 24.39 18.49
C GLY A 244 -0.68 25.58 19.02
N GLY A 245 -1.37 26.59 19.56
CA GLY A 245 -0.73 27.73 20.22
C GLY A 245 -1.55 29.00 20.11
N TYR A 246 -1.44 29.86 21.12
CA TYR A 246 -2.10 31.18 21.13
C TYR A 246 -1.21 32.29 20.57
N THR A 247 0.07 32.03 20.38
CA THR A 247 1.05 33.01 19.90
C THR A 247 1.96 32.39 18.84
N ASP A 248 2.58 33.24 18.03
CA ASP A 248 3.55 32.81 17.03
C ASP A 248 4.90 32.35 17.63
N ASP A 249 5.08 32.53 18.94
CA ASP A 249 6.32 32.24 19.67
C ASP A 249 6.25 30.99 20.53
N GLU A 250 5.09 30.38 20.66
CA GLU A 250 4.86 29.15 21.43
C GLU A 250 3.95 28.21 20.64
N SER A 251 4.33 26.96 20.52
CA SER A 251 3.56 25.95 19.82
C SER A 251 3.33 24.72 20.69
N VAL A 252 2.14 24.12 20.55
CA VAL A 252 1.74 22.87 21.20
C VAL A 252 1.64 21.77 20.14
N GLY A 253 2.11 20.58 20.52
CA GLY A 253 2.12 19.42 19.63
C GLY A 253 1.43 18.21 20.23
N VAL A 254 0.55 17.57 19.44
CA VAL A 254 -0.10 16.30 19.78
C VAL A 254 0.92 15.16 19.61
N PRO A 255 1.19 14.38 20.69
CA PRO A 255 2.13 13.27 20.63
C PRO A 255 1.69 12.17 19.64
N MET A 256 2.65 11.53 18.99
CA MET A 256 2.41 10.28 18.26
C MET A 256 2.18 9.14 19.25
N THR A 257 1.00 8.55 19.21
CA THR A 257 0.57 7.51 20.16
C THR A 257 0.08 6.27 19.41
N ALA A 258 -0.16 5.19 20.14
CA ALA A 258 -0.81 3.99 19.61
C ALA A 258 -2.19 4.30 18.95
N ASN A 259 -2.91 5.36 19.39
CA ASN A 259 -4.14 5.81 18.73
C ASN A 259 -3.87 6.33 17.32
N VAL A 260 -2.78 7.09 17.11
CA VAL A 260 -2.39 7.57 15.78
C VAL A 260 -2.05 6.39 14.86
N SER A 261 -1.28 5.42 15.37
CA SER A 261 -0.98 4.19 14.64
C SER A 261 -2.26 3.42 14.27
N ALA A 262 -3.24 3.36 15.19
CA ALA A 262 -4.55 2.73 14.90
C ALA A 262 -5.34 3.50 13.83
N LEU A 263 -5.24 4.83 13.81
CA LEU A 263 -5.90 5.67 12.83
C LEU A 263 -5.26 5.51 11.44
N ILE A 264 -3.93 5.39 11.36
CA ILE A 264 -3.21 5.05 10.14
C ILE A 264 -3.62 3.66 9.66
N ARG A 265 -3.61 2.64 10.53
CA ARG A 265 -4.11 1.31 10.16
C ARG A 265 -5.55 1.34 9.64
N LYS A 266 -6.41 2.20 10.20
CA LYS A 266 -7.77 2.39 9.68
C LYS A 266 -7.78 3.03 8.28
N ALA A 267 -6.90 3.99 8.02
CA ALA A 267 -6.75 4.61 6.71
C ALA A 267 -6.14 3.66 5.67
N GLU A 268 -5.21 2.81 6.12
CA GLU A 268 -4.62 1.70 5.35
C GLU A 268 -5.62 0.57 5.08
N ARG A 269 -6.53 0.34 6.05
CA ARG A 269 -7.62 -0.60 5.86
C ARG A 269 -8.63 0.01 4.89
N PHE A 270 -8.54 -0.44 3.67
CA PHE A 270 -9.74 -0.54 2.88
C PHE A 270 -10.63 -1.56 3.61
N GLU A 271 -11.73 -1.12 4.22
CA GLU A 271 -12.73 -2.07 4.69
C GLU A 271 -13.17 -2.86 3.46
N PRO A 272 -12.95 -4.19 3.38
CA PRO A 272 -13.49 -4.98 2.31
C PRO A 272 -15.01 -4.79 2.35
N GLY A 273 -15.56 -4.02 1.40
CA GLY A 273 -16.99 -3.72 1.36
C GLY A 273 -17.40 -2.25 1.44
N GLU A 274 -16.58 -1.31 1.94
CA GLU A 274 -16.94 0.11 1.80
C GLU A 274 -16.65 0.61 0.38
N GLY A 275 -17.55 0.28 -0.54
CA GLY A 275 -17.58 0.80 -1.91
C GLY A 275 -17.37 -0.22 -3.03
N ARG A 276 -16.99 -1.47 -2.76
CA ARG A 276 -16.94 -2.53 -3.75
C ARG A 276 -17.99 -3.60 -3.46
N ASP A 277 -18.85 -3.82 -4.40
CA ASP A 277 -19.77 -4.96 -4.42
C ASP A 277 -18.98 -6.20 -4.87
N TRP A 278 -18.72 -7.13 -3.97
CA TRP A 278 -17.99 -8.37 -4.25
C TRP A 278 -18.70 -9.25 -5.28
N SER A 279 -19.99 -9.07 -5.50
CA SER A 279 -20.71 -9.72 -6.60
C SER A 279 -20.22 -9.25 -7.98
N GLN A 280 -19.49 -8.13 -8.03
CA GLN A 280 -18.84 -7.59 -9.22
C GLN A 280 -17.39 -8.08 -9.39
N ALA A 281 -16.87 -8.90 -8.47
CA ALA A 281 -15.57 -9.52 -8.62
C ALA A 281 -15.63 -10.52 -9.80
N ARG A 282 -14.65 -10.42 -10.70
CA ARG A 282 -14.62 -11.21 -11.93
C ARG A 282 -13.52 -12.27 -11.94
N LEU A 283 -12.30 -11.89 -11.56
CA LEU A 283 -11.15 -12.79 -11.46
C LEU A 283 -10.45 -12.49 -10.15
N MET A 284 -9.91 -13.54 -9.52
CA MET A 284 -9.16 -13.45 -8.27
C MET A 284 -7.94 -14.37 -8.35
N ALA A 285 -6.83 -13.93 -7.75
CA ALA A 285 -5.62 -14.72 -7.58
C ALA A 285 -4.95 -14.33 -6.27
N ALA A 286 -4.56 -15.34 -5.49
CA ALA A 286 -3.82 -15.16 -4.24
C ALA A 286 -2.34 -15.45 -4.44
N GLY A 287 -1.47 -14.76 -3.70
CA GLY A 287 -0.02 -14.96 -3.71
C GLY A 287 0.71 -13.93 -2.86
N ASP A 288 1.98 -14.19 -2.55
CA ASP A 288 2.84 -13.27 -1.79
C ASP A 288 3.41 -12.18 -2.71
N PHE A 289 2.84 -10.99 -2.67
CA PHE A 289 3.33 -9.80 -3.38
C PHE A 289 4.17 -8.87 -2.47
N GLY A 290 4.51 -9.34 -1.27
CA GLY A 290 5.56 -8.77 -0.44
C GLY A 290 5.18 -7.62 0.50
N ALA A 291 3.95 -7.57 0.97
CA ALA A 291 3.56 -6.61 2.02
C ALA A 291 3.90 -7.10 3.44
N VAL A 292 3.77 -8.41 3.69
CA VAL A 292 4.15 -9.10 4.94
C VAL A 292 4.71 -10.47 4.54
N GLU A 293 5.91 -10.80 5.01
CA GLU A 293 6.65 -12.02 4.59
C GLU A 293 5.95 -13.37 4.89
N SER A 294 4.79 -13.39 5.51
CA SER A 294 4.13 -14.63 5.95
C SER A 294 2.66 -14.74 5.58
N SER A 295 2.11 -13.85 4.78
CA SER A 295 0.71 -13.92 4.39
C SER A 295 0.48 -13.62 2.92
N ASP A 296 -0.35 -14.44 2.28
CA ASP A 296 -0.76 -14.20 0.91
C ASP A 296 -1.63 -12.94 0.79
N ASP A 297 -1.43 -12.26 -0.31
CA ASP A 297 -2.23 -11.13 -0.78
C ASP A 297 -3.29 -11.61 -1.78
N LEU A 298 -4.26 -10.78 -2.11
CA LEU A 298 -5.32 -11.12 -3.05
C LEU A 298 -5.48 -10.07 -4.13
N VAL A 299 -5.24 -10.41 -5.39
CA VAL A 299 -5.61 -9.58 -6.53
C VAL A 299 -7.04 -9.88 -6.95
N VAL A 300 -7.86 -8.82 -7.07
CA VAL A 300 -9.24 -8.91 -7.55
C VAL A 300 -9.41 -8.03 -8.77
N THR A 301 -9.91 -8.58 -9.87
CA THR A 301 -10.35 -7.81 -11.03
C THR A 301 -11.86 -7.67 -11.02
N TRP A 302 -12.36 -6.49 -11.34
CA TRP A 302 -13.77 -6.14 -11.26
C TRP A 302 -14.43 -6.03 -12.63
N LEU A 303 -15.75 -6.14 -12.69
CA LEU A 303 -16.50 -5.98 -13.92
C LEU A 303 -16.37 -4.57 -14.54
N ASP A 304 -16.00 -3.55 -13.76
CA ASP A 304 -15.73 -2.20 -14.24
C ASP A 304 -14.37 -2.03 -14.94
N GLY A 305 -13.61 -3.12 -15.11
CA GLY A 305 -12.30 -3.12 -15.76
C GLY A 305 -11.12 -2.75 -14.86
N LYS A 306 -11.36 -2.50 -13.58
CA LYS A 306 -10.33 -2.17 -12.60
C LYS A 306 -9.81 -3.42 -11.90
N SER A 307 -8.62 -3.31 -11.31
CA SER A 307 -8.06 -4.39 -10.49
C SER A 307 -7.43 -3.82 -9.24
N ASP A 308 -7.73 -4.44 -8.11
CA ASP A 308 -7.23 -4.06 -6.79
C ASP A 308 -6.42 -5.21 -6.19
N LEU A 309 -5.33 -4.88 -5.50
CA LEU A 309 -4.51 -5.78 -4.69
C LEU A 309 -4.85 -5.53 -3.22
N TYR A 310 -5.37 -6.53 -2.56
CA TYR A 310 -5.65 -6.57 -1.13
C TYR A 310 -4.46 -7.19 -0.41
N LEU A 311 -3.81 -6.40 0.43
CA LEU A 311 -2.60 -6.82 1.14
C LEU A 311 -2.95 -7.66 2.35
N GLY A 312 -2.40 -8.86 2.45
CA GLY A 312 -2.58 -9.77 3.57
C GLY A 312 -2.06 -9.20 4.87
N SER A 313 -2.72 -9.52 5.96
CA SER A 313 -2.36 -9.05 7.31
C SER A 313 -1.76 -10.13 8.21
N GLY A 314 -1.83 -11.40 7.80
CA GLY A 314 -1.53 -12.54 8.65
C GLY A 314 -2.52 -12.72 9.82
N ASN A 315 -3.69 -12.07 9.79
CA ASN A 315 -4.68 -12.14 10.86
C ASN A 315 -6.06 -12.55 10.35
N VAL A 316 -6.51 -13.74 10.73
CA VAL A 316 -7.80 -14.33 10.31
C VAL A 316 -9.01 -13.43 10.58
N LYS A 317 -9.00 -12.65 11.67
CA LYS A 317 -10.11 -11.74 12.02
C LYS A 317 -10.11 -10.44 11.21
N SER A 318 -9.02 -10.12 10.56
CA SER A 318 -8.85 -8.95 9.71
C SER A 318 -7.86 -9.29 8.59
N PRO A 319 -8.27 -10.13 7.62
CA PRO A 319 -7.33 -10.79 6.70
C PRO A 319 -6.56 -9.82 5.81
N PHE A 320 -7.07 -8.60 5.60
CA PHE A 320 -6.40 -7.60 4.79
C PHE A 320 -6.08 -6.35 5.59
N MET A 321 -4.90 -5.77 5.33
CA MET A 321 -4.41 -4.56 5.98
C MET A 321 -4.39 -3.32 5.08
N GLY A 322 -4.62 -3.49 3.78
CA GLY A 322 -4.65 -2.40 2.82
C GLY A 322 -5.06 -2.85 1.43
N VAL A 323 -5.32 -1.88 0.55
CA VAL A 323 -5.63 -2.13 -0.86
C VAL A 323 -4.85 -1.16 -1.73
N LYS A 324 -4.27 -1.67 -2.82
CA LYS A 324 -3.62 -0.87 -3.86
C LYS A 324 -4.33 -1.08 -5.20
N ARG A 325 -4.49 -0.02 -5.98
CA ARG A 325 -4.96 -0.16 -7.36
C ARG A 325 -3.84 -0.74 -8.23
N VAL A 326 -4.13 -1.87 -8.89
CA VAL A 326 -3.20 -2.49 -9.85
C VAL A 326 -3.42 -1.93 -11.26
N TRP A 327 -4.67 -1.83 -11.72
CA TRP A 327 -5.02 -1.25 -13.03
C TRP A 327 -6.31 -0.44 -12.97
N GLU A 328 -6.38 0.60 -13.83
CA GLU A 328 -7.59 1.41 -14.00
C GLU A 328 -8.50 0.87 -15.13
N ASP A 329 -7.96 0.39 -16.27
CA ASP A 329 -8.77 0.10 -17.46
C ASP A 329 -8.41 -1.21 -18.19
N ALA A 330 -7.39 -1.95 -17.77
CA ALA A 330 -6.88 -3.08 -18.55
C ALA A 330 -7.59 -4.41 -18.25
N ALA A 331 -8.34 -4.52 -17.16
CA ALA A 331 -8.90 -5.80 -16.72
C ALA A 331 -10.06 -6.30 -17.59
N SER A 332 -10.71 -5.45 -18.40
CA SER A 332 -11.78 -5.85 -19.31
C SER A 332 -11.31 -6.82 -20.40
N SER A 333 -10.04 -6.72 -20.83
CA SER A 333 -9.43 -7.63 -21.81
C SER A 333 -8.92 -8.94 -21.20
N LEU A 334 -8.82 -9.04 -19.87
CA LEU A 334 -8.33 -10.22 -19.19
C LEU A 334 -9.37 -11.33 -19.22
N ARG A 335 -8.90 -12.56 -19.43
CA ARG A 335 -9.71 -13.78 -19.36
C ARG A 335 -9.41 -14.56 -18.10
N MET A 336 -8.13 -14.59 -17.68
CA MET A 336 -7.65 -15.28 -16.50
C MET A 336 -6.50 -14.55 -15.86
N ILE A 337 -6.31 -14.78 -14.57
CA ILE A 337 -5.13 -14.39 -13.81
C ILE A 337 -4.68 -15.55 -12.92
N THR A 338 -3.40 -15.62 -12.62
CA THR A 338 -2.78 -16.52 -11.65
C THR A 338 -1.53 -15.87 -11.08
N THR A 339 -1.00 -16.42 -10.02
CA THR A 339 0.24 -16.00 -9.36
C THR A 339 1.34 -17.03 -9.58
N ALA A 340 2.57 -16.61 -9.66
CA ALA A 340 3.75 -17.46 -9.74
C ALA A 340 5.03 -16.63 -9.62
N ASP A 341 6.03 -17.08 -8.87
CA ASP A 341 7.38 -16.51 -8.87
C ASP A 341 8.17 -16.97 -10.12
N LEU A 342 7.80 -16.44 -11.28
CA LEU A 342 8.41 -16.85 -12.55
C LEU A 342 9.84 -16.29 -12.76
N ASP A 343 10.24 -15.29 -12.02
CA ASP A 343 11.58 -14.68 -12.16
C ASP A 343 12.57 -15.09 -11.07
N GLY A 344 12.11 -15.74 -10.01
CA GLY A 344 12.90 -16.24 -8.89
C GLY A 344 13.28 -15.16 -7.88
N SER A 345 12.45 -14.13 -7.76
CA SER A 345 12.64 -13.03 -6.81
C SER A 345 12.34 -13.44 -5.36
N GLY A 346 11.65 -14.56 -5.16
CA GLY A 346 11.11 -15.02 -3.88
C GLY A 346 9.76 -14.38 -3.54
N ARG A 347 9.14 -13.71 -4.51
CA ARG A 347 7.80 -13.13 -4.43
C ARG A 347 7.00 -13.51 -5.65
N ASP A 348 5.70 -13.65 -5.45
CA ASP A 348 4.82 -13.94 -6.57
C ASP A 348 4.69 -12.75 -7.52
N ASP A 349 4.72 -13.06 -8.79
CA ASP A 349 4.32 -12.18 -9.87
C ASP A 349 2.86 -12.45 -10.26
N LEU A 350 2.20 -11.49 -10.89
CA LEU A 350 0.88 -11.70 -11.44
C LEU A 350 0.95 -12.06 -12.92
N VAL A 351 0.48 -13.25 -13.27
CA VAL A 351 0.39 -13.73 -14.65
C VAL A 351 -1.03 -13.49 -15.17
N THR A 352 -1.15 -12.86 -16.33
CA THR A 352 -2.44 -12.55 -16.94
C THR A 352 -2.55 -13.15 -18.33
N LEU A 353 -3.71 -13.69 -18.66
CA LEU A 353 -4.08 -14.14 -20.00
C LEU A 353 -5.27 -13.33 -20.51
N SER A 354 -5.11 -12.69 -21.64
CA SER A 354 -6.15 -11.91 -22.32
C SER A 354 -6.96 -12.73 -23.32
N TRP A 355 -8.10 -12.22 -23.75
CA TRP A 355 -8.98 -12.87 -24.74
C TRP A 355 -8.31 -13.07 -26.12
N ASP A 356 -7.36 -12.22 -26.47
CA ASP A 356 -6.57 -12.33 -27.69
C ASP A 356 -5.44 -13.35 -27.61
N GLY A 357 -5.31 -14.06 -26.49
CA GLY A 357 -4.27 -15.05 -26.21
C GLY A 357 -2.96 -14.46 -25.68
N SER A 358 -2.85 -13.15 -25.53
CA SER A 358 -1.64 -12.52 -24.98
C SER A 358 -1.45 -12.88 -23.52
N VAL A 359 -0.25 -13.36 -23.16
CA VAL A 359 0.17 -13.65 -21.80
C VAL A 359 1.16 -12.58 -21.33
N HIS A 360 0.87 -11.98 -20.18
CA HIS A 360 1.77 -11.00 -19.57
C HIS A 360 2.11 -11.38 -18.13
N LEU A 361 3.36 -11.12 -17.78
CA LEU A 361 3.85 -11.12 -16.42
C LEU A 361 3.88 -9.68 -15.91
N ILE A 362 3.37 -9.47 -14.73
CA ILE A 362 3.47 -8.20 -14.00
C ILE A 362 4.29 -8.48 -12.77
N GLN A 363 5.55 -8.04 -12.84
CA GLN A 363 6.49 -8.18 -11.75
C GLN A 363 6.16 -7.17 -10.64
N ASP A 364 6.26 -7.62 -9.40
CA ASP A 364 6.03 -6.82 -8.20
C ASP A 364 4.73 -5.98 -8.27
N PRO A 365 3.54 -6.58 -8.43
CA PRO A 365 2.30 -5.82 -8.60
C PRO A 365 1.98 -4.92 -7.39
N GLY A 366 2.58 -5.20 -6.23
CA GLY A 366 2.51 -4.37 -5.02
C GLY A 366 3.43 -3.16 -5.02
N SER A 367 4.42 -3.07 -5.91
CA SER A 367 5.39 -1.97 -5.96
C SER A 367 4.95 -0.84 -6.91
N GLY A 368 5.51 0.37 -6.70
CA GLY A 368 5.32 1.51 -7.61
C GLY A 368 6.02 1.35 -8.96
N SER A 369 7.04 0.47 -9.04
CA SER A 369 7.89 0.27 -10.23
C SER A 369 7.52 -0.99 -11.01
N ARG A 370 6.24 -1.29 -11.17
CA ARG A 370 5.74 -2.48 -11.86
C ARG A 370 6.31 -2.61 -13.28
N ARG A 371 6.84 -3.78 -13.57
CA ARG A 371 7.32 -4.11 -14.91
C ARG A 371 6.37 -5.11 -15.56
N ARG A 372 5.85 -4.77 -16.75
CA ARG A 372 5.02 -5.66 -17.56
C ARG A 372 5.83 -6.30 -18.67
N LEU A 373 5.87 -7.62 -18.69
CA LEU A 373 6.53 -8.41 -19.72
C LEU A 373 5.50 -9.18 -20.55
N HIS A 374 5.62 -9.16 -21.87
CA HIS A 374 4.80 -9.99 -22.75
C HIS A 374 5.52 -11.32 -22.97
N LEU A 375 4.95 -12.43 -22.49
CA LEU A 375 5.62 -13.71 -22.39
C LEU A 375 5.52 -14.58 -23.65
N ASN A 376 4.47 -14.44 -24.46
CA ASN A 376 4.19 -15.28 -25.63
C ASN A 376 4.08 -14.47 -26.93
N ARG A 377 4.92 -13.46 -27.14
CA ARG A 377 4.89 -12.56 -28.32
C ARG A 377 4.91 -13.30 -29.66
N ASN A 378 5.54 -14.47 -29.71
CA ASN A 378 5.74 -15.23 -30.94
C ASN A 378 4.58 -16.20 -31.24
N ASP A 379 3.69 -16.45 -30.27
CA ASP A 379 2.60 -17.41 -30.43
C ASP A 379 1.36 -17.10 -29.57
N PRO A 380 0.76 -15.90 -29.68
CA PRO A 380 -0.45 -15.59 -28.92
C PRO A 380 -1.66 -16.39 -29.40
N LEU A 381 -1.73 -16.78 -30.69
CA LEU A 381 -2.89 -17.45 -31.27
C LEU A 381 -3.11 -18.85 -30.70
N THR A 382 -2.06 -19.58 -30.36
CA THR A 382 -2.19 -20.87 -29.66
C THR A 382 -2.86 -20.70 -28.30
N TRP A 383 -2.54 -19.62 -27.59
CA TRP A 383 -3.04 -19.36 -26.24
C TRP A 383 -4.50 -18.89 -26.18
N VAL A 384 -5.12 -18.55 -27.31
CA VAL A 384 -6.58 -18.35 -27.39
C VAL A 384 -7.31 -19.63 -26.95
N ASN A 385 -6.72 -20.81 -27.18
CA ASN A 385 -7.26 -22.11 -26.78
C ASN A 385 -6.89 -22.52 -25.35
N ALA A 386 -6.09 -21.76 -24.61
CA ALA A 386 -5.85 -22.02 -23.19
C ALA A 386 -7.14 -21.79 -22.40
N ARG A 387 -7.56 -22.79 -21.65
CA ARG A 387 -8.79 -22.74 -20.86
C ARG A 387 -8.54 -22.29 -19.43
N GLN A 388 -7.41 -22.71 -18.86
CA GLN A 388 -6.96 -22.31 -17.54
C GLN A 388 -5.44 -22.18 -17.52
N ILE A 389 -4.95 -21.30 -16.65
CA ILE A 389 -3.54 -21.15 -16.32
C ILE A 389 -3.39 -21.19 -14.81
N VAL A 390 -2.36 -21.85 -14.31
CA VAL A 390 -2.05 -21.98 -12.89
C VAL A 390 -0.55 -21.90 -12.69
N GLY A 391 -0.11 -21.07 -11.74
CA GLY A 391 1.30 -20.96 -11.36
C GLY A 391 1.69 -21.99 -10.30
N GLY A 392 2.97 -22.34 -10.24
CA GLY A 392 3.59 -23.19 -9.24
C GLY A 392 4.80 -23.95 -9.78
N ASP A 393 5.60 -24.56 -8.90
CA ASP A 393 6.74 -25.40 -9.26
C ASP A 393 6.25 -26.81 -9.67
N PHE A 394 6.04 -27.03 -10.96
CA PHE A 394 5.55 -28.30 -11.51
C PHE A 394 6.66 -29.16 -12.13
N SER A 395 7.88 -28.66 -12.22
CA SER A 395 8.96 -29.29 -12.95
C SER A 395 10.12 -29.68 -12.06
N PRO A 396 10.61 -30.93 -12.11
CA PRO A 396 11.80 -31.34 -11.37
C PRO A 396 13.09 -30.88 -12.04
N ASP A 397 13.14 -29.64 -12.54
CA ASP A 397 14.30 -29.11 -13.25
C ASP A 397 15.46 -28.71 -12.34
N GLY A 398 15.24 -28.70 -11.02
CA GLY A 398 16.20 -28.37 -9.98
C GLY A 398 16.28 -26.88 -9.67
N ASP A 399 15.50 -26.03 -10.33
CA ASP A 399 15.40 -24.60 -10.01
C ASP A 399 14.19 -24.31 -9.11
N ARG A 400 14.27 -24.77 -7.85
CA ARG A 400 13.22 -24.59 -6.83
C ARG A 400 12.96 -23.12 -6.44
N LYS A 401 13.62 -22.18 -7.06
CA LYS A 401 13.45 -20.75 -6.82
C LYS A 401 12.50 -20.08 -7.79
N LYS A 402 12.08 -20.81 -8.81
CA LYS A 402 11.22 -20.29 -9.85
C LYS A 402 10.06 -21.23 -10.10
N ASP A 403 8.90 -20.62 -10.15
CA ASP A 403 7.68 -21.32 -10.52
C ASP A 403 7.59 -21.51 -12.04
N ASP A 404 6.73 -22.42 -12.41
CA ASP A 404 6.32 -22.74 -13.76
C ASP A 404 4.86 -22.32 -14.00
N LEU A 405 4.41 -22.44 -15.24
CA LEU A 405 3.02 -22.17 -15.60
C LEU A 405 2.38 -23.43 -16.19
N LEU A 406 1.43 -24.02 -15.47
CA LEU A 406 0.59 -25.11 -15.97
C LEU A 406 -0.57 -24.55 -16.78
N VAL A 407 -0.74 -25.03 -18.00
CA VAL A 407 -1.80 -24.62 -18.93
C VAL A 407 -2.71 -25.79 -19.22
N VAL A 408 -4.02 -25.60 -19.05
CA VAL A 408 -5.06 -26.52 -19.52
C VAL A 408 -5.64 -26.01 -20.81
N TRP A 409 -5.59 -26.80 -21.86
CA TRP A 409 -6.09 -26.46 -23.18
C TRP A 409 -7.59 -26.80 -23.34
N ALA A 410 -8.22 -26.25 -24.36
CA ALA A 410 -9.64 -26.45 -24.65
C ALA A 410 -10.01 -27.92 -24.90
N ASP A 411 -9.09 -28.74 -25.40
CA ASP A 411 -9.25 -30.19 -25.60
C ASP A 411 -9.07 -31.01 -24.31
N GLY A 412 -8.74 -30.34 -23.18
CA GLY A 412 -8.49 -30.95 -21.88
C GLY A 412 -7.07 -31.46 -21.69
N THR A 413 -6.19 -31.31 -22.67
CA THR A 413 -4.76 -31.60 -22.50
C THR A 413 -4.09 -30.52 -21.65
N THR A 414 -2.92 -30.85 -21.08
CA THR A 414 -2.16 -29.93 -20.25
C THR A 414 -0.72 -29.76 -20.79
N SER A 415 -0.13 -28.61 -20.51
CA SER A 415 1.28 -28.33 -20.78
C SER A 415 1.88 -27.55 -19.62
N VAL A 416 3.15 -27.82 -19.30
CA VAL A 416 3.92 -27.01 -18.39
C VAL A 416 4.88 -26.14 -19.19
N TYR A 417 4.93 -24.87 -18.86
CA TYR A 417 5.88 -23.91 -19.37
C TYR A 417 6.80 -23.50 -18.22
N LEU A 418 8.10 -23.74 -18.42
CA LEU A 418 9.13 -23.41 -17.45
C LEU A 418 9.22 -21.89 -17.24
N HIS A 419 9.75 -21.50 -16.12
CA HIS A 419 9.98 -20.14 -15.67
C HIS A 419 10.43 -19.18 -16.79
N VAL A 420 10.23 -17.89 -16.56
CA VAL A 420 10.55 -16.85 -17.56
C VAL A 420 12.04 -16.75 -17.82
N SER A 421 12.41 -16.86 -19.09
CA SER A 421 13.73 -16.50 -19.60
C SER A 421 13.68 -15.18 -20.38
N LYS A 422 14.84 -14.65 -20.77
CA LYS A 422 14.93 -13.50 -21.71
C LYS A 422 14.22 -13.72 -23.05
N HIS A 423 13.87 -14.96 -23.36
CA HIS A 423 13.17 -15.37 -24.58
C HIS A 423 11.68 -15.65 -24.38
N GLY A 424 11.15 -15.40 -23.18
CA GLY A 424 9.77 -15.72 -22.78
C GLY A 424 9.63 -17.10 -22.15
N LEU A 425 8.44 -17.69 -22.24
CA LEU A 425 8.14 -19.01 -21.72
C LEU A 425 8.70 -20.12 -22.63
N SER A 426 9.23 -21.18 -22.02
CA SER A 426 9.68 -22.40 -22.71
C SER A 426 8.84 -23.59 -22.28
N LYS A 427 8.24 -24.30 -23.24
CA LYS A 427 7.46 -25.51 -22.94
C LYS A 427 8.36 -26.62 -22.42
N ASP A 428 8.01 -27.23 -21.29
CA ASP A 428 8.68 -28.43 -20.79
C ASP A 428 8.23 -29.68 -21.60
N HIS A 429 9.11 -30.18 -22.42
CA HIS A 429 8.87 -31.41 -23.17
C HIS A 429 8.97 -32.68 -22.34
N ARG A 430 9.43 -32.61 -21.09
CA ARG A 430 9.49 -33.74 -20.15
C ARG A 430 8.16 -33.97 -19.44
N TRP A 431 7.27 -32.97 -19.45
CA TRP A 431 5.93 -33.10 -18.87
C TRP A 431 5.21 -34.32 -19.47
N PRO A 432 4.55 -35.15 -18.66
CA PRO A 432 3.96 -36.42 -19.11
C PRO A 432 3.11 -36.24 -20.36
N ILE A 433 3.39 -37.01 -21.40
CA ILE A 433 2.66 -37.00 -22.67
C ILE A 433 1.18 -37.25 -22.38
N GLY A 434 0.31 -36.38 -22.83
CA GLY A 434 -1.14 -36.46 -22.55
C GLY A 434 -1.56 -35.66 -21.29
N GLY A 435 -0.63 -34.91 -20.66
CA GLY A 435 -0.91 -34.09 -19.50
C GLY A 435 -1.34 -34.88 -18.27
N LEU A 436 -2.16 -34.29 -17.40
CA LEU A 436 -2.69 -34.97 -16.22
C LEU A 436 -3.48 -36.26 -16.57
N ALA A 437 -4.03 -36.36 -17.78
CA ALA A 437 -4.70 -37.56 -18.29
C ALA A 437 -3.75 -38.74 -18.58
N GLY A 438 -2.43 -38.46 -18.76
CA GLY A 438 -1.42 -39.48 -19.07
C GLY A 438 -0.67 -40.05 -17.87
N LEU A 439 -1.01 -39.65 -16.63
CA LEU A 439 -0.36 -40.15 -15.43
C LEU A 439 -0.59 -41.66 -15.27
N LYS A 440 0.52 -42.42 -15.16
CA LYS A 440 0.48 -43.87 -14.91
C LYS A 440 0.17 -44.12 -13.43
N GLY A 441 -1.02 -44.58 -13.15
CA GLY A 441 -1.47 -45.00 -11.82
C GLY A 441 -2.95 -45.40 -11.86
N SER A 442 -3.51 -45.90 -10.78
CA SER A 442 -4.91 -46.34 -10.73
C SER A 442 -5.95 -45.27 -11.09
N ALA A 443 -5.54 -44.00 -11.18
CA ALA A 443 -6.40 -42.86 -11.57
C ALA A 443 -6.05 -42.23 -12.93
N GLY A 444 -4.88 -42.47 -13.52
CA GLY A 444 -4.38 -41.86 -14.77
C GLY A 444 -4.32 -42.75 -16.01
N GLY A 445 -4.76 -44.03 -15.96
CA GLY A 445 -4.83 -44.90 -17.11
C GLY A 445 -5.97 -44.54 -18.07
N LYS A 446 -6.08 -45.27 -19.22
CA LYS A 446 -7.17 -45.09 -20.22
C LYS A 446 -8.58 -45.06 -19.58
N ASP A 447 -8.72 -45.61 -18.40
CA ASP A 447 -9.96 -45.70 -17.62
C ASP A 447 -9.98 -44.86 -16.34
N GLY A 448 -8.95 -44.02 -16.10
CA GLY A 448 -8.87 -43.13 -14.95
C GLY A 448 -9.87 -41.96 -14.99
N PRO A 449 -10.12 -41.31 -13.85
CA PRO A 449 -11.09 -40.21 -13.76
C PRO A 449 -10.75 -39.00 -14.67
N LEU A 450 -9.50 -38.84 -15.03
CA LEU A 450 -9.01 -37.78 -15.90
C LEU A 450 -8.68 -38.27 -17.33
N ALA A 451 -9.07 -39.50 -17.70
CA ALA A 451 -8.79 -40.08 -19.02
C ALA A 451 -9.37 -39.27 -20.20
N GLY A 452 -10.42 -38.48 -19.95
CA GLY A 452 -11.02 -37.55 -20.92
C GLY A 452 -10.47 -36.12 -20.87
N GLY A 453 -9.35 -35.91 -20.21
CA GLY A 453 -8.75 -34.59 -19.97
C GLY A 453 -9.36 -33.84 -18.78
N VAL A 454 -8.75 -32.72 -18.44
CA VAL A 454 -9.21 -31.82 -17.37
C VAL A 454 -10.40 -31.00 -17.86
N LYS A 455 -11.58 -31.19 -17.25
CA LYS A 455 -12.83 -30.54 -17.68
C LYS A 455 -13.37 -29.52 -16.68
N GLY A 456 -12.95 -29.57 -15.43
CA GLY A 456 -13.38 -28.68 -14.36
C GLY A 456 -12.32 -27.63 -13.99
N PRO A 457 -12.60 -26.76 -13.02
CA PRO A 457 -11.63 -25.83 -12.49
C PRO A 457 -10.44 -26.55 -11.84
N ILE A 458 -9.28 -25.93 -11.94
CA ILE A 458 -8.05 -26.40 -11.28
C ILE A 458 -7.51 -25.30 -10.37
N THR A 459 -6.84 -25.69 -9.30
CA THR A 459 -6.03 -24.86 -8.45
C THR A 459 -4.74 -25.56 -8.09
N ALA A 460 -3.72 -24.81 -7.75
CA ALA A 460 -2.42 -25.32 -7.32
C ALA A 460 -2.09 -24.81 -5.93
N GLY A 461 -1.33 -25.59 -5.18
CA GLY A 461 -0.89 -25.28 -3.82
C GLY A 461 -0.10 -26.43 -3.24
N ASN A 462 0.49 -26.26 -2.07
CA ASN A 462 1.19 -27.35 -1.37
C ASN A 462 0.23 -28.05 -0.40
N PHE A 463 -0.50 -29.03 -0.89
CA PHE A 463 -1.49 -29.80 -0.10
C PHE A 463 -0.90 -31.06 0.54
N GLY A 464 0.21 -31.56 0.06
CA GLY A 464 0.78 -32.86 0.42
C GLY A 464 2.13 -32.81 1.12
N GLY A 465 2.76 -31.66 1.27
CA GLY A 465 4.09 -31.51 1.86
C GLY A 465 5.21 -32.07 0.99
N GLY A 466 4.99 -32.23 -0.31
CA GLY A 466 5.99 -32.59 -1.33
C GLY A 466 6.98 -31.46 -1.64
N SER A 467 7.81 -31.67 -2.65
CA SER A 467 8.78 -30.67 -3.11
C SER A 467 8.31 -29.89 -4.32
N LEU A 468 7.26 -30.35 -4.99
CA LEU A 468 6.62 -29.71 -6.13
C LEU A 468 5.22 -29.24 -5.73
N THR A 469 4.68 -28.33 -6.52
CA THR A 469 3.32 -27.82 -6.33
C THR A 469 2.30 -28.89 -6.69
N ASP A 470 1.37 -29.15 -5.78
CA ASP A 470 0.25 -30.07 -5.99
C ASP A 470 -0.85 -29.40 -6.82
N VAL A 471 -1.67 -30.22 -7.47
CA VAL A 471 -2.78 -29.74 -8.29
C VAL A 471 -4.09 -30.37 -7.82
N MET A 472 -5.10 -29.55 -7.55
CA MET A 472 -6.45 -30.00 -7.33
C MET A 472 -7.31 -29.76 -8.57
N VAL A 473 -8.02 -30.78 -9.00
CA VAL A 473 -8.95 -30.74 -10.14
C VAL A 473 -10.35 -31.01 -9.62
N VAL A 474 -11.31 -30.17 -9.92
CA VAL A 474 -12.73 -30.41 -9.61
C VAL A 474 -13.46 -30.81 -10.89
N GLY A 475 -14.30 -31.80 -10.84
CA GLY A 475 -15.04 -32.27 -12.01
C GLY A 475 -16.10 -33.34 -11.68
N ARG A 476 -16.67 -33.92 -12.73
CA ARG A 476 -17.65 -35.03 -12.58
C ARG A 476 -16.98 -36.37 -12.76
N GLY A 477 -17.21 -37.26 -11.81
CA GLY A 477 -16.84 -38.66 -11.89
C GLY A 477 -17.66 -39.42 -12.97
N LYS A 478 -17.27 -40.67 -13.24
CA LYS A 478 -17.99 -41.54 -14.19
C LYS A 478 -19.44 -41.86 -13.75
N ASP A 479 -19.70 -41.76 -12.46
CA ASP A 479 -21.02 -41.92 -11.82
C ASP A 479 -21.86 -40.63 -11.86
N GLY A 480 -21.34 -39.57 -12.49
CA GLY A 480 -21.99 -38.27 -12.60
C GLY A 480 -21.87 -37.38 -11.36
N ARG A 481 -21.27 -37.87 -10.26
CA ARG A 481 -21.08 -37.10 -9.02
C ARG A 481 -19.91 -36.13 -9.13
N THR A 482 -19.98 -35.02 -8.39
CA THR A 482 -18.88 -34.08 -8.32
C THR A 482 -17.81 -34.55 -7.35
N ARG A 483 -16.60 -34.47 -7.83
CA ARG A 483 -15.42 -34.95 -7.13
C ARG A 483 -14.29 -33.93 -7.24
N ALA A 484 -13.42 -33.92 -6.24
CA ALA A 484 -12.11 -33.30 -6.34
C ALA A 484 -11.04 -34.39 -6.41
N TRP A 485 -10.09 -34.20 -7.29
CA TRP A 485 -8.89 -35.04 -7.40
C TRP A 485 -7.68 -34.21 -7.03
N LEU A 486 -7.04 -34.57 -5.92
CA LEU A 486 -5.77 -33.99 -5.50
C LEU A 486 -4.63 -34.83 -6.09
N ILE A 487 -3.76 -34.17 -6.83
CA ILE A 487 -2.60 -34.75 -7.49
C ILE A 487 -1.37 -34.24 -6.76
N THR A 488 -0.74 -35.12 -5.98
CA THR A 488 0.46 -34.80 -5.19
C THR A 488 1.69 -35.50 -5.77
N ASP A 489 2.88 -34.93 -5.59
CA ASP A 489 4.13 -35.59 -5.89
C ASP A 489 4.53 -36.54 -4.73
N ASP A 490 4.95 -37.76 -5.08
CA ASP A 490 5.69 -38.60 -4.14
C ASP A 490 7.21 -38.30 -4.28
N PRO A 491 8.00 -38.32 -3.19
CA PRO A 491 9.43 -38.15 -3.26
C PRO A 491 10.05 -39.07 -4.31
N PRO A 492 10.89 -38.54 -5.22
CA PRO A 492 11.37 -39.28 -6.37
C PRO A 492 12.13 -40.54 -5.96
N LYS A 493 11.61 -41.70 -6.31
CA LYS A 493 12.36 -42.96 -6.32
C LYS A 493 12.98 -43.14 -7.70
N GLY A 494 14.21 -42.62 -7.87
CA GLY A 494 14.98 -42.91 -9.10
C GLY A 494 14.77 -41.94 -10.27
N GLY A 495 14.52 -40.64 -10.04
CA GLY A 495 14.75 -39.59 -11.03
C GLY A 495 13.54 -39.00 -11.76
N LEU A 496 12.33 -39.52 -11.63
CA LEU A 496 11.11 -38.89 -12.15
C LEU A 496 10.07 -38.81 -11.03
N PRO A 497 9.32 -37.70 -10.89
CA PRO A 497 8.26 -37.61 -9.89
C PRO A 497 7.17 -38.66 -10.17
N VAL A 498 6.73 -39.33 -9.11
CA VAL A 498 5.58 -40.21 -9.14
C VAL A 498 4.42 -39.44 -8.54
N TYR A 499 3.42 -39.16 -9.35
CA TYR A 499 2.24 -38.45 -8.87
C TYR A 499 1.24 -39.46 -8.28
N ARG A 500 0.69 -39.10 -7.13
CA ARG A 500 -0.41 -39.81 -6.48
C ARG A 500 -1.69 -39.02 -6.68
N ILE A 501 -2.79 -39.69 -6.98
CA ILE A 501 -4.10 -39.04 -7.09
C ILE A 501 -4.99 -39.55 -5.96
N THR A 502 -5.50 -38.62 -5.16
CA THR A 502 -6.49 -38.88 -4.11
C THR A 502 -7.83 -38.28 -4.54
N GLU A 503 -8.90 -39.08 -4.46
CA GLU A 503 -10.24 -38.67 -4.86
C GLU A 503 -11.06 -38.30 -3.62
N TYR A 504 -11.78 -37.18 -3.69
CA TYR A 504 -12.70 -36.70 -2.67
C TYR A 504 -14.10 -36.55 -3.25
N ASP A 505 -15.11 -37.09 -2.55
CA ASP A 505 -16.53 -36.91 -2.91
C ASP A 505 -17.05 -35.61 -2.32
N LEU A 506 -17.20 -34.59 -3.16
CA LEU A 506 -17.64 -33.24 -2.73
C LEU A 506 -19.14 -33.22 -2.38
N GLU A 507 -19.97 -34.06 -3.01
CA GLU A 507 -21.39 -34.17 -2.67
C GLU A 507 -21.58 -34.79 -1.28
N ALA A 508 -20.75 -35.78 -0.92
CA ALA A 508 -20.73 -36.31 0.43
C ALA A 508 -20.29 -35.28 1.50
N ALA A 509 -19.52 -34.28 1.09
CA ALA A 509 -19.13 -33.12 1.93
C ALA A 509 -20.19 -32.02 1.94
N GLY A 510 -21.33 -32.18 1.24
CA GLY A 510 -22.39 -31.16 1.16
C GLY A 510 -22.13 -30.02 0.21
N ILE A 511 -21.17 -30.14 -0.69
CA ILE A 511 -20.83 -29.12 -1.70
C ILE A 511 -21.61 -29.40 -2.97
N ASP A 512 -22.49 -28.47 -3.39
CA ASP A 512 -23.20 -28.58 -4.68
C ASP A 512 -22.22 -28.27 -5.82
N PRO A 513 -22.12 -29.17 -6.80
CA PRO A 513 -21.29 -28.93 -7.99
C PRO A 513 -21.61 -27.68 -8.78
N ALA A 514 -22.87 -27.28 -8.78
CA ALA A 514 -23.31 -26.08 -9.48
C ALA A 514 -22.73 -24.78 -8.85
N ASP A 515 -22.33 -24.86 -7.59
CA ASP A 515 -21.79 -23.73 -6.83
C ASP A 515 -20.27 -23.59 -6.97
N VAL A 516 -19.57 -24.60 -7.51
CA VAL A 516 -18.13 -24.54 -7.71
C VAL A 516 -17.80 -23.85 -9.03
N VAL A 517 -17.68 -22.55 -9.00
CA VAL A 517 -17.37 -21.72 -10.18
C VAL A 517 -15.88 -21.41 -10.33
N ALA A 518 -15.13 -21.44 -9.22
CA ALA A 518 -13.69 -21.17 -9.18
C ALA A 518 -13.06 -21.87 -7.97
N THR A 519 -11.76 -22.10 -8.02
CA THR A 519 -10.94 -22.61 -6.92
C THR A 519 -9.71 -21.73 -6.76
N ALA A 520 -9.28 -21.53 -5.54
CA ALA A 520 -8.05 -20.84 -5.19
C ALA A 520 -7.35 -21.58 -4.04
N ALA A 521 -6.04 -21.47 -3.97
CA ALA A 521 -5.24 -21.90 -2.84
C ALA A 521 -4.31 -20.76 -2.44
N GLY A 522 -4.02 -20.65 -1.15
CA GLY A 522 -3.15 -19.64 -0.58
C GLY A 522 -2.93 -19.90 0.90
N ASN A 523 -1.92 -19.27 1.47
CA ASN A 523 -1.65 -19.28 2.90
C ASN A 523 -2.22 -18.01 3.53
N PHE A 524 -3.42 -18.11 4.10
CA PHE A 524 -4.15 -16.97 4.65
C PHE A 524 -4.04 -16.82 6.17
N ASP A 525 -3.44 -17.79 6.87
CA ASP A 525 -3.52 -17.95 8.33
C ASP A 525 -2.19 -18.21 9.05
N ASP A 526 -1.05 -18.06 8.40
CA ASP A 526 0.27 -18.14 9.04
C ASP A 526 0.75 -16.83 9.70
#